data_2385873d4a57b2b4824232831932053e
#
_entry.id   2385873d4a57b2b4824232831932053e
#
_cell.length_a   1.000
_cell.length_b   1.000
_cell.length_c   1.000
_cell.angle_alpha   90.00
_cell.angle_beta   90.00
_cell.angle_gamma   90.00
#
_symmetry.space_group_name_H-M   'P 1'
#
loop_
_entity.id
_entity.type
_entity.pdbx_description
1 polymer ?
#
loop_
_entity_poly.entity_id
_entity_poly.type
_entity_poly.pdbx_seq_one_letter_code
_entity_poly.pdbx_strand_id
1 'polypeptide(L)'
;MPRFDAIVVGAGPAGSTTAYRLARAGARVCLLDRARFPRDKPCGGGLTLRAVRQLPFSVEPVVEERVATLELGLRYGKRWSGHAAEPLVLMTQRRRLDEFLAHRAAEAGAEFRDDAKVTAVDPAGAVTVAGERLEADVVVGADGANGIASRALGLVAPAYGVALEGNVAYSHVSRERFGGRAVVELGVVPGGYAWVFPKGDHVNVGVGGWESEGPKLRARLKELCAAFEIDESEVHQLRGHRLPMRGATRRPVGDRLLLVGDAAGIVDPLSGDGMYEAFVSGRLAAEATLELLAGRETDLGGYATAFAETFAAVERVSWRAKVAFERFPGLAFRLATTKISWRLFQAVVRGDESASSTKGLRGAPLRVLQALGV
;
A
#
# COMPACT_ATOMS: atom_id res chain seq x y z
N MET A 1 -12.58 -21.69 -26.24
CA MET A 1 -11.74 -21.30 -25.10
C MET A 1 -12.64 -20.99 -23.91
N PRO A 2 -12.28 -21.35 -22.69
CA PRO A 2 -13.11 -21.01 -21.55
C PRO A 2 -13.12 -19.47 -21.40
N ARG A 3 -14.30 -18.88 -21.46
CA ARG A 3 -14.49 -17.45 -21.20
C ARG A 3 -14.72 -17.25 -19.71
N PHE A 4 -13.94 -16.36 -19.08
CA PHE A 4 -14.12 -15.95 -17.70
C PHE A 4 -15.10 -14.77 -17.60
N ASP A 5 -15.71 -14.59 -16.44
CA ASP A 5 -16.45 -13.37 -16.13
C ASP A 5 -15.46 -12.25 -15.78
N ALA A 6 -14.34 -12.61 -15.08
CA ALA A 6 -13.25 -11.69 -14.81
C ALA A 6 -11.87 -12.35 -14.89
N ILE A 7 -10.87 -11.64 -15.43
CA ILE A 7 -9.46 -12.00 -15.34
C ILE A 7 -8.76 -10.92 -14.52
N VAL A 8 -8.06 -11.35 -13.45
CA VAL A 8 -7.29 -10.47 -12.56
C VAL A 8 -5.80 -10.68 -12.83
N VAL A 9 -5.10 -9.64 -13.23
CA VAL A 9 -3.67 -9.68 -13.57
C VAL A 9 -2.86 -9.15 -12.39
N GLY A 10 -2.22 -10.04 -11.64
CA GLY A 10 -1.45 -9.78 -10.43
C GLY A 10 -2.16 -10.24 -9.16
N ALA A 11 -1.55 -11.22 -8.45
CA ALA A 11 -2.07 -11.78 -7.18
C ALA A 11 -1.44 -11.11 -5.95
N GLY A 12 -1.22 -9.79 -6.01
CA GLY A 12 -0.92 -8.95 -4.85
C GLY A 12 -2.18 -8.62 -4.04
N PRO A 13 -2.07 -7.79 -2.98
CA PRO A 13 -3.19 -7.48 -2.08
C PRO A 13 -4.45 -6.98 -2.80
N ALA A 14 -4.32 -6.11 -3.78
CA ALA A 14 -5.47 -5.58 -4.52
C ALA A 14 -6.13 -6.65 -5.40
N GLY A 15 -5.32 -7.38 -6.19
CA GLY A 15 -5.85 -8.40 -7.11
C GLY A 15 -6.46 -9.59 -6.37
N SER A 16 -5.79 -10.12 -5.34
CA SER A 16 -6.34 -11.21 -4.53
C SER A 16 -7.63 -10.81 -3.80
N THR A 17 -7.73 -9.57 -3.32
CA THR A 17 -8.97 -9.05 -2.72
C THR A 17 -10.11 -8.97 -3.74
N THR A 18 -9.81 -8.49 -4.96
CA THR A 18 -10.80 -8.45 -6.04
C THR A 18 -11.26 -9.85 -6.42
N ALA A 19 -10.30 -10.76 -6.68
CA ALA A 19 -10.59 -12.14 -7.08
C ALA A 19 -11.40 -12.89 -6.01
N TYR A 20 -11.03 -12.75 -4.72
CA TYR A 20 -11.77 -13.33 -3.61
C TYR A 20 -13.25 -12.89 -3.62
N ARG A 21 -13.50 -11.58 -3.72
CA ARG A 21 -14.87 -11.04 -3.66
C ARG A 21 -15.71 -11.45 -4.85
N LEU A 22 -15.15 -11.44 -6.05
CA LEU A 22 -15.82 -11.89 -7.27
C LEU A 22 -16.16 -13.39 -7.20
N ALA A 23 -15.17 -14.22 -6.85
CA ALA A 23 -15.39 -15.67 -6.75
C ALA A 23 -16.41 -16.03 -5.66
N ARG A 24 -16.37 -15.36 -4.50
CA ARG A 24 -17.39 -15.51 -3.43
C ARG A 24 -18.80 -15.16 -3.88
N ALA A 25 -18.94 -14.26 -4.85
CA ALA A 25 -20.23 -13.90 -5.45
C ALA A 25 -20.64 -14.85 -6.61
N GLY A 26 -19.85 -15.88 -6.90
CA GLY A 26 -20.14 -16.90 -7.91
C GLY A 26 -19.62 -16.59 -9.32
N ALA A 27 -18.85 -15.51 -9.50
CA ALA A 27 -18.23 -15.20 -10.79
C ALA A 27 -17.09 -16.19 -11.12
N ARG A 28 -16.93 -16.53 -12.41
CA ARG A 28 -15.82 -17.34 -12.91
C ARG A 28 -14.58 -16.44 -13.06
N VAL A 29 -13.66 -16.54 -12.10
CA VAL A 29 -12.49 -15.65 -12.00
C VAL A 29 -11.22 -16.42 -12.30
N CYS A 30 -10.36 -15.87 -13.17
CA CYS A 30 -8.98 -16.30 -13.32
C CYS A 30 -8.05 -15.26 -12.68
N LEU A 31 -7.27 -15.67 -11.68
CA LEU A 31 -6.26 -14.84 -11.00
C LEU A 31 -4.87 -15.27 -11.47
N LEU A 32 -4.16 -14.35 -12.13
CA LEU A 32 -2.85 -14.61 -12.75
C LEU A 32 -1.74 -13.87 -12.01
N ASP A 33 -0.62 -14.52 -11.73
CA ASP A 33 0.60 -13.83 -11.28
C ASP A 33 1.82 -14.38 -12.03
N ARG A 34 2.74 -13.46 -12.42
CA ARG A 34 3.97 -13.81 -13.13
C ARG A 34 5.00 -14.56 -12.28
N ALA A 35 4.88 -14.47 -10.96
CA ALA A 35 5.79 -15.11 -10.04
C ALA A 35 5.19 -16.40 -9.49
N ARG A 36 6.05 -17.36 -9.21
CA ARG A 36 5.70 -18.55 -8.44
C ARG A 36 5.59 -18.20 -6.95
N PHE A 37 4.55 -18.69 -6.31
CA PHE A 37 4.30 -18.46 -4.87
C PHE A 37 4.92 -19.57 -3.99
N PRO A 38 5.36 -19.23 -2.76
CA PRO A 38 5.37 -17.90 -2.15
C PRO A 38 6.44 -16.99 -2.76
N ARG A 39 6.05 -15.75 -3.05
CA ARG A 39 6.95 -14.74 -3.62
C ARG A 39 7.12 -13.55 -2.70
N ASP A 40 8.27 -12.93 -2.74
CA ASP A 40 8.55 -11.75 -1.95
C ASP A 40 8.40 -10.46 -2.76
N LYS A 41 7.99 -9.38 -2.09
CA LYS A 41 7.92 -8.02 -2.62
C LYS A 41 8.40 -7.04 -1.53
N PRO A 42 9.29 -6.07 -1.85
CA PRO A 42 9.72 -5.05 -0.89
C PRO A 42 8.54 -4.30 -0.29
N CYS A 43 8.50 -4.23 1.05
CA CYS A 43 7.46 -3.54 1.81
C CYS A 43 7.79 -3.55 3.31
N GLY A 44 7.67 -2.41 3.98
CA GLY A 44 7.77 -2.35 5.44
C GLY A 44 6.81 -3.31 6.18
N GLY A 45 5.77 -3.79 5.51
CA GLY A 45 4.90 -4.90 5.96
C GLY A 45 3.92 -4.54 7.07
N GLY A 46 3.69 -3.25 7.33
CA GLY A 46 2.69 -2.81 8.28
C GLY A 46 1.28 -2.81 7.69
N LEU A 47 0.36 -3.51 8.32
CA LEU A 47 -1.07 -3.46 8.05
C LEU A 47 -1.75 -2.64 9.14
N THR A 48 -2.20 -1.43 8.82
CA THR A 48 -3.03 -0.64 9.73
C THR A 48 -4.35 -1.36 10.01
N LEU A 49 -4.94 -1.17 11.19
CA LEU A 49 -6.23 -1.81 11.48
C LEU A 49 -7.33 -1.38 10.50
N ARG A 50 -7.30 -0.14 10.00
CA ARG A 50 -8.21 0.32 8.95
C ARG A 50 -8.08 -0.49 7.65
N ALA A 51 -6.85 -0.92 7.32
CA ALA A 51 -6.61 -1.76 6.14
C ALA A 51 -7.13 -3.18 6.37
N VAL A 52 -6.86 -3.76 7.53
CA VAL A 52 -7.35 -5.11 7.90
C VAL A 52 -8.88 -5.18 7.89
N ARG A 53 -9.57 -4.14 8.36
CA ARG A 53 -11.04 -4.05 8.35
C ARG A 53 -11.67 -4.08 6.94
N GLN A 54 -10.88 -3.91 5.88
CA GLN A 54 -11.37 -4.05 4.49
C GLN A 54 -11.50 -5.51 4.05
N LEU A 55 -10.84 -6.43 4.75
CA LEU A 55 -10.87 -7.85 4.44
C LEU A 55 -12.04 -8.53 5.16
N PRO A 56 -12.76 -9.44 4.49
CA PRO A 56 -13.88 -10.18 5.10
C PRO A 56 -13.45 -11.42 5.90
N PHE A 57 -12.16 -11.55 6.16
CA PHE A 57 -11.55 -12.65 6.91
C PHE A 57 -10.36 -12.13 7.73
N SER A 58 -9.98 -12.91 8.74
CA SER A 58 -8.84 -12.58 9.61
C SER A 58 -7.50 -12.82 8.90
N VAL A 59 -6.54 -11.90 9.12
CA VAL A 59 -5.14 -12.03 8.68
C VAL A 59 -4.24 -12.61 9.78
N GLU A 60 -4.82 -13.01 10.90
CA GLU A 60 -4.09 -13.53 12.06
C GLU A 60 -3.05 -14.62 11.75
N PRO A 61 -3.30 -15.57 10.81
CA PRO A 61 -2.31 -16.61 10.48
C PRO A 61 -0.99 -16.06 9.89
N VAL A 62 -0.96 -14.82 9.43
CA VAL A 62 0.21 -14.20 8.81
C VAL A 62 0.74 -13.00 9.58
N VAL A 63 0.18 -12.72 10.76
CA VAL A 63 0.69 -11.67 11.67
C VAL A 63 1.94 -12.18 12.37
N GLU A 64 3.00 -11.40 12.33
CA GLU A 64 4.28 -11.73 12.97
C GLU A 64 4.59 -10.88 14.19
N GLU A 65 4.12 -9.63 14.19
CA GLU A 65 4.35 -8.71 15.31
C GLU A 65 3.17 -7.73 15.40
N ARG A 66 2.88 -7.25 16.62
CA ARG A 66 1.84 -6.26 16.88
C ARG A 66 2.49 -4.98 17.40
N VAL A 67 2.29 -3.89 16.69
CA VAL A 67 2.86 -2.60 17.03
C VAL A 67 1.83 -1.74 17.74
N ALA A 68 2.08 -1.44 19.01
CA ALA A 68 1.31 -0.50 19.82
C ALA A 68 2.06 0.80 20.09
N THR A 69 3.37 0.87 19.81
CA THR A 69 4.19 2.04 20.05
C THR A 69 4.69 2.61 18.73
N LEU A 70 4.46 3.91 18.53
CA LEU A 70 5.05 4.68 17.44
C LEU A 70 6.13 5.60 18.02
N GLU A 71 7.34 5.48 17.51
CA GLU A 71 8.43 6.41 17.79
C GLU A 71 8.68 7.29 16.57
N LEU A 72 8.57 8.61 16.74
CA LEU A 72 8.89 9.60 15.72
C LEU A 72 10.21 10.26 16.07
N GLY A 73 11.14 10.26 15.14
CA GLY A 73 12.39 11.00 15.21
C GLY A 73 12.39 12.18 14.21
N LEU A 74 13.22 13.19 14.48
CA LEU A 74 13.48 14.28 13.56
C LEU A 74 14.99 14.44 13.38
N ARG A 75 15.49 14.09 12.18
CA ARG A 75 16.90 14.23 11.78
C ARG A 75 17.86 13.56 12.77
N TYR A 76 17.48 12.35 13.24
CA TYR A 76 18.21 11.55 14.23
C TYR A 76 18.47 12.25 15.58
N GLY A 77 17.87 13.41 15.82
CA GLY A 77 18.03 14.19 17.04
C GLY A 77 16.83 14.10 17.98
N LYS A 78 15.81 14.94 17.78
CA LYS A 78 14.61 14.95 18.62
C LYS A 78 13.81 13.68 18.46
N ARG A 79 13.31 13.13 19.57
CA ARG A 79 12.45 11.94 19.58
C ARG A 79 11.19 12.18 20.38
N TRP A 80 10.14 11.50 19.98
CA TRP A 80 8.85 11.42 20.65
C TRP A 80 8.32 10.01 20.53
N SER A 81 7.68 9.50 21.58
CA SER A 81 7.05 8.18 21.58
C SER A 81 5.61 8.28 22.03
N GLY A 82 4.72 7.63 21.29
CA GLY A 82 3.31 7.45 21.64
C GLY A 82 3.01 5.97 21.77
N HIS A 83 2.37 5.59 22.88
CA HIS A 83 1.90 4.24 23.13
C HIS A 83 0.37 4.21 23.10
N ALA A 84 -0.20 3.22 22.44
CA ALA A 84 -1.63 2.94 22.39
C ALA A 84 -1.96 1.70 23.24
N ALA A 85 -3.12 1.68 23.88
CA ALA A 85 -3.57 0.55 24.71
C ALA A 85 -3.76 -0.74 23.88
N GLU A 86 -4.06 -0.58 22.59
CA GLU A 86 -4.24 -1.69 21.64
C GLU A 86 -3.30 -1.52 20.45
N PRO A 87 -2.95 -2.61 19.75
CA PRO A 87 -2.15 -2.51 18.52
C PRO A 87 -2.76 -1.54 17.52
N LEU A 88 -1.89 -0.79 16.85
CA LEU A 88 -2.25 0.12 15.74
C LEU A 88 -1.96 -0.50 14.39
N VAL A 89 -0.91 -1.32 14.33
CA VAL A 89 -0.40 -1.94 13.11
C VAL A 89 -0.08 -3.39 13.38
N LEU A 90 -0.51 -4.26 12.48
CA LEU A 90 -0.12 -5.67 12.44
C LEU A 90 1.00 -5.81 11.41
N MET A 91 2.14 -6.34 11.84
CA MET A 91 3.29 -6.53 10.98
C MET A 91 3.25 -7.91 10.33
N THR A 92 3.57 -7.95 9.05
CA THR A 92 3.62 -9.18 8.25
C THR A 92 4.74 -9.10 7.21
N GLN A 93 5.09 -10.24 6.62
CA GLN A 93 5.94 -10.30 5.44
C GLN A 93 5.09 -10.50 4.19
N ARG A 94 5.41 -9.79 3.11
CA ARG A 94 4.69 -9.90 1.83
C ARG A 94 4.71 -11.32 1.27
N ARG A 95 5.78 -12.08 1.53
CA ARG A 95 5.86 -13.48 1.13
C ARG A 95 4.72 -14.30 1.70
N ARG A 96 4.41 -14.13 2.99
CA ARG A 96 3.33 -14.85 3.66
C ARG A 96 1.94 -14.25 3.37
N LEU A 97 1.85 -12.92 3.41
CA LEU A 97 0.58 -12.23 3.19
C LEU A 97 0.03 -12.45 1.79
N ASP A 98 0.87 -12.26 0.75
CA ASP A 98 0.40 -12.36 -0.63
C ASP A 98 -0.01 -13.80 -0.96
N GLU A 99 0.74 -14.81 -0.50
CA GLU A 99 0.37 -16.22 -0.62
C GLU A 99 -0.96 -16.51 0.09
N PHE A 100 -1.10 -16.07 1.33
CA PHE A 100 -2.34 -16.23 2.09
C PHE A 100 -3.55 -15.64 1.35
N LEU A 101 -3.42 -14.40 0.85
CA LEU A 101 -4.51 -13.73 0.14
C LEU A 101 -4.87 -14.43 -1.19
N ALA A 102 -3.86 -14.91 -1.94
CA ALA A 102 -4.08 -15.65 -3.18
C ALA A 102 -4.78 -16.99 -2.92
N HIS A 103 -4.37 -17.72 -1.87
CA HIS A 103 -5.04 -18.96 -1.47
C HIS A 103 -6.47 -18.71 -0.99
N ARG A 104 -6.73 -17.62 -0.24
CA ARG A 104 -8.12 -17.25 0.12
C ARG A 104 -8.98 -16.99 -1.11
N ALA A 105 -8.41 -16.39 -2.17
CA ALA A 105 -9.13 -16.23 -3.43
C ALA A 105 -9.40 -17.57 -4.13
N ALA A 106 -8.43 -18.49 -4.13
CA ALA A 106 -8.58 -19.83 -4.69
C ALA A 106 -9.63 -20.65 -3.91
N GLU A 107 -9.60 -20.64 -2.58
CA GLU A 107 -10.58 -21.28 -1.71
C GLU A 107 -12.01 -20.74 -1.94
N ALA A 108 -12.12 -19.46 -2.34
CA ALA A 108 -13.38 -18.84 -2.68
C ALA A 108 -13.90 -19.25 -4.08
N GLY A 109 -13.11 -19.98 -4.88
CA GLY A 109 -13.47 -20.47 -6.20
C GLY A 109 -12.75 -19.79 -7.38
N ALA A 110 -11.82 -18.87 -7.14
CA ALA A 110 -11.00 -18.31 -8.21
C ALA A 110 -9.99 -19.34 -8.74
N GLU A 111 -9.83 -19.44 -10.05
CA GLU A 111 -8.78 -20.21 -10.68
C GLU A 111 -7.46 -19.43 -10.55
N PHE A 112 -6.62 -19.79 -9.56
CA PHE A 112 -5.34 -19.16 -9.35
C PHE A 112 -4.26 -19.85 -10.17
N ARG A 113 -3.55 -19.08 -11.01
CA ARG A 113 -2.41 -19.52 -11.81
C ARG A 113 -1.22 -18.64 -11.45
N ASP A 114 -0.26 -19.17 -10.72
CA ASP A 114 1.06 -18.59 -10.51
C ASP A 114 2.01 -18.98 -11.67
N ASP A 115 3.21 -18.39 -11.70
CA ASP A 115 4.17 -18.54 -12.84
C ASP A 115 3.52 -18.26 -14.22
N ALA A 116 2.45 -17.45 -14.23
CA ALA A 116 1.61 -17.13 -15.38
C ALA A 116 1.82 -15.66 -15.80
N LYS A 117 2.89 -15.40 -16.55
CA LYS A 117 3.24 -14.04 -16.99
C LYS A 117 2.30 -13.56 -18.09
N VAL A 118 1.49 -12.57 -17.79
CA VAL A 118 0.73 -11.83 -18.81
C VAL A 118 1.69 -10.94 -19.60
N THR A 119 1.66 -11.06 -20.92
CA THR A 119 2.55 -10.34 -21.85
C THR A 119 1.84 -9.22 -22.60
N ALA A 120 0.51 -9.26 -22.72
CA ALA A 120 -0.32 -8.20 -23.28
C ALA A 120 -1.65 -8.11 -22.55
N VAL A 121 -2.18 -6.89 -22.44
CA VAL A 121 -3.52 -6.58 -21.94
C VAL A 121 -4.25 -5.77 -23.00
N ASP A 122 -5.40 -6.27 -23.41
CA ASP A 122 -6.31 -5.60 -24.34
C ASP A 122 -7.46 -4.97 -23.53
N PRO A 123 -7.62 -3.63 -23.57
CA PRO A 123 -8.70 -2.96 -22.85
C PRO A 123 -10.12 -3.42 -23.25
N ALA A 124 -10.25 -4.10 -24.36
CA ALA A 124 -11.52 -4.71 -24.82
C ALA A 124 -11.89 -6.02 -24.09
N GLY A 125 -11.12 -6.44 -23.08
CA GLY A 125 -11.49 -7.58 -22.23
C GLY A 125 -10.66 -8.85 -22.49
N ALA A 126 -9.38 -8.73 -22.88
CA ALA A 126 -8.54 -9.90 -23.06
C ALA A 126 -7.12 -9.72 -22.53
N VAL A 127 -6.45 -10.83 -22.25
CA VAL A 127 -5.02 -10.87 -21.90
C VAL A 127 -4.32 -11.97 -22.68
N THR A 128 -3.00 -11.81 -22.88
CA THR A 128 -2.16 -12.87 -23.46
C THR A 128 -1.24 -13.43 -22.38
N VAL A 129 -1.29 -14.74 -22.18
CA VAL A 129 -0.48 -15.49 -21.22
C VAL A 129 0.12 -16.70 -21.93
N ALA A 130 1.42 -16.90 -21.83
CA ALA A 130 2.12 -18.03 -22.51
C ALA A 130 1.79 -18.20 -24.01
N GLY A 131 1.50 -17.08 -24.71
CA GLY A 131 1.10 -17.07 -26.12
C GLY A 131 -0.39 -17.36 -26.36
N GLU A 132 -1.15 -17.74 -25.34
CA GLU A 132 -2.61 -17.97 -25.40
C GLU A 132 -3.35 -16.68 -25.08
N ARG A 133 -4.41 -16.37 -25.86
CA ARG A 133 -5.35 -15.28 -25.60
C ARG A 133 -6.51 -15.78 -24.71
N LEU A 134 -6.64 -15.21 -23.53
CA LEU A 134 -7.77 -15.44 -22.63
C LEU A 134 -8.71 -14.24 -22.68
N GLU A 135 -10.02 -14.48 -22.69
CA GLU A 135 -11.07 -13.46 -22.77
C GLU A 135 -11.95 -13.44 -21.52
N ALA A 136 -12.38 -12.25 -21.13
CA ALA A 136 -13.29 -12.04 -20.02
C ALA A 136 -14.24 -10.87 -20.30
N ASP A 137 -15.31 -10.78 -19.53
CA ASP A 137 -16.18 -9.61 -19.55
C ASP A 137 -15.50 -8.40 -18.90
N VAL A 138 -14.64 -8.62 -17.89
CA VAL A 138 -13.83 -7.58 -17.27
C VAL A 138 -12.41 -8.08 -17.04
N VAL A 139 -11.41 -7.23 -17.35
CA VAL A 139 -10.01 -7.42 -16.95
C VAL A 139 -9.70 -6.46 -15.80
N VAL A 140 -9.08 -6.97 -14.73
CA VAL A 140 -8.62 -6.19 -13.59
C VAL A 140 -7.10 -6.15 -13.58
N GLY A 141 -6.53 -4.98 -13.85
CA GLY A 141 -5.08 -4.74 -13.79
C GLY A 141 -4.65 -4.48 -12.34
N ALA A 142 -3.98 -5.46 -11.74
CA ALA A 142 -3.45 -5.45 -10.38
C ALA A 142 -1.94 -5.75 -10.35
N ASP A 143 -1.24 -5.51 -11.45
CA ASP A 143 0.13 -5.93 -11.75
C ASP A 143 1.21 -4.98 -11.18
N GLY A 144 0.77 -4.03 -10.32
CA GLY A 144 1.64 -3.18 -9.51
C GLY A 144 2.24 -2.00 -10.28
N ALA A 145 3.19 -1.32 -9.63
CA ALA A 145 3.77 -0.05 -10.08
C ALA A 145 4.43 -0.09 -11.47
N ASN A 146 4.94 -1.25 -11.89
CA ASN A 146 5.65 -1.46 -13.15
C ASN A 146 4.89 -2.41 -14.10
N GLY A 147 3.60 -2.56 -13.87
CA GLY A 147 2.72 -3.42 -14.65
C GLY A 147 2.51 -2.96 -16.08
N ILE A 148 1.89 -3.82 -16.89
CA ILE A 148 1.54 -3.51 -18.29
C ILE A 148 0.10 -2.99 -18.42
N ALA A 149 -0.77 -3.29 -17.42
CA ALA A 149 -2.18 -2.90 -17.47
C ALA A 149 -2.36 -1.37 -17.46
N SER A 150 -1.57 -0.64 -16.64
CA SER A 150 -1.61 0.83 -16.63
C SER A 150 -1.19 1.44 -17.97
N ARG A 151 -0.20 0.83 -18.64
CA ARG A 151 0.24 1.25 -19.98
C ARG A 151 -0.82 1.01 -21.05
N ALA A 152 -1.59 -0.08 -20.93
CA ALA A 152 -2.69 -0.37 -21.84
C ALA A 152 -3.78 0.71 -21.80
N LEU A 153 -3.95 1.41 -20.66
CA LEU A 153 -4.83 2.57 -20.52
C LEU A 153 -4.10 3.93 -20.75
N GLY A 154 -2.81 3.93 -21.08
CA GLY A 154 -2.03 5.18 -21.19
C GLY A 154 -1.88 5.91 -19.85
N LEU A 155 -2.03 5.24 -18.72
CA LEU A 155 -1.97 5.86 -17.39
C LEU A 155 -0.54 5.87 -16.86
N VAL A 156 -0.04 7.09 -16.55
CA VAL A 156 1.25 7.31 -15.87
C VAL A 156 1.01 7.99 -14.53
N ALA A 157 1.64 7.62 -13.42
CA ALA A 157 1.48 8.30 -12.14
C ALA A 157 2.04 9.73 -12.20
N PRO A 158 1.39 10.73 -11.53
CA PRO A 158 1.82 12.12 -11.59
C PRO A 158 3.16 12.35 -10.90
N ALA A 159 3.48 11.53 -9.92
CA ALA A 159 4.74 11.54 -9.21
C ALA A 159 5.09 10.14 -8.73
N TYR A 160 6.36 9.91 -8.51
CA TYR A 160 6.86 8.66 -7.96
C TYR A 160 7.72 8.91 -6.72
N GLY A 161 7.50 8.08 -5.71
CA GLY A 161 8.46 7.83 -4.68
C GLY A 161 9.31 6.61 -5.01
N VAL A 162 10.41 6.47 -4.30
CA VAL A 162 11.26 5.28 -4.33
C VAL A 162 11.69 4.96 -2.91
N ALA A 163 11.78 3.67 -2.62
CA ALA A 163 12.25 3.18 -1.34
C ALA A 163 13.33 2.11 -1.54
N LEU A 164 14.24 2.04 -0.58
CA LEU A 164 15.25 0.98 -0.44
C LEU A 164 15.11 0.41 0.97
N GLU A 165 15.01 -0.91 1.07
CA GLU A 165 14.87 -1.61 2.35
C GLU A 165 15.68 -2.89 2.41
N GLY A 166 15.92 -3.35 3.62
CA GLY A 166 16.51 -4.65 3.90
C GLY A 166 16.11 -5.15 5.29
N ASN A 167 16.55 -6.33 5.64
CA ASN A 167 16.21 -7.01 6.88
C ASN A 167 17.45 -7.26 7.72
N VAL A 168 17.33 -7.10 9.05
CA VAL A 168 18.39 -7.38 10.03
C VAL A 168 17.84 -8.30 11.10
N ALA A 169 18.43 -9.48 11.27
CA ALA A 169 17.97 -10.47 12.22
C ALA A 169 18.13 -9.97 13.68
N TYR A 170 17.24 -10.40 14.58
CA TYR A 170 17.35 -10.06 16.01
C TYR A 170 18.58 -10.65 16.71
N SER A 171 19.37 -11.52 16.07
CA SER A 171 20.70 -11.88 16.53
C SER A 171 21.72 -10.74 16.46
N HIS A 172 21.46 -9.72 15.60
CA HIS A 172 22.36 -8.59 15.35
C HIS A 172 21.78 -7.25 15.83
N VAL A 173 20.52 -7.20 16.28
CA VAL A 173 19.89 -6.01 16.85
C VAL A 173 19.04 -6.36 18.06
N SER A 174 18.87 -5.43 18.99
CA SER A 174 18.09 -5.66 20.22
C SER A 174 16.60 -5.77 19.94
N ARG A 175 16.01 -6.93 20.23
CA ARG A 175 14.55 -7.14 20.22
C ARG A 175 13.85 -6.28 21.28
N GLU A 176 14.49 -6.06 22.45
CA GLU A 176 13.93 -5.21 23.51
C GLU A 176 13.76 -3.75 23.01
N ARG A 177 14.68 -3.27 22.19
CA ARG A 177 14.63 -1.90 21.64
C ARG A 177 13.54 -1.75 20.58
N PHE A 178 13.36 -2.72 19.70
CA PHE A 178 12.51 -2.59 18.51
C PHE A 178 11.20 -3.38 18.55
N GLY A 179 11.09 -4.42 19.35
CA GLY A 179 9.88 -5.25 19.44
C GLY A 179 8.64 -4.44 19.84
N GLY A 180 7.51 -4.64 19.15
CA GLY A 180 6.24 -3.93 19.38
C GLY A 180 6.28 -2.43 19.04
N ARG A 181 7.34 -1.92 18.41
CA ARG A 181 7.60 -0.50 18.17
C ARG A 181 7.91 -0.23 16.69
N ALA A 182 7.14 0.65 16.07
CA ALA A 182 7.49 1.21 14.76
C ALA A 182 8.27 2.50 14.96
N VAL A 183 9.46 2.58 14.38
CA VAL A 183 10.31 3.78 14.38
C VAL A 183 10.23 4.44 13.02
N VAL A 184 9.96 5.75 12.99
CA VAL A 184 9.91 6.58 11.78
C VAL A 184 10.77 7.80 12.00
N GLU A 185 11.73 8.05 11.11
CA GLU A 185 12.67 9.16 11.18
C GLU A 185 12.38 10.18 10.08
N LEU A 186 11.91 11.36 10.46
CA LEU A 186 11.48 12.43 9.58
C LEU A 186 12.62 13.40 9.25
N GLY A 187 12.54 14.04 8.07
CA GLY A 187 13.47 15.09 7.66
C GLY A 187 14.87 14.61 7.29
N VAL A 188 15.05 13.32 7.07
CA VAL A 188 16.33 12.69 6.66
C VAL A 188 16.39 12.36 5.17
N VAL A 189 15.22 12.22 4.52
CA VAL A 189 15.11 12.00 3.08
C VAL A 189 14.11 13.00 2.51
N PRO A 190 14.46 13.78 1.47
CA PRO A 190 13.50 14.66 0.79
C PRO A 190 12.30 13.88 0.28
N GLY A 191 11.09 14.38 0.59
CA GLY A 191 9.84 13.74 0.21
C GLY A 191 9.53 12.42 0.90
N GLY A 192 10.17 12.12 2.04
CA GLY A 192 9.92 10.86 2.72
C GLY A 192 10.52 10.76 4.12
N TYR A 193 10.88 9.52 4.49
CA TYR A 193 11.35 9.19 5.83
C TYR A 193 12.21 7.91 5.81
N ALA A 194 12.87 7.65 6.93
CA ALA A 194 13.51 6.37 7.19
C ALA A 194 12.74 5.61 8.29
N TRP A 195 12.88 4.29 8.32
CA TRP A 195 12.13 3.46 9.28
C TRP A 195 12.93 2.27 9.80
N VAL A 196 12.56 1.84 11.01
CA VAL A 196 12.90 0.53 11.57
C VAL A 196 11.60 -0.11 12.06
N PHE A 197 11.18 -1.18 11.41
CA PHE A 197 9.91 -1.87 11.69
C PHE A 197 10.15 -3.29 12.16
N PRO A 198 9.56 -3.71 13.29
CA PRO A 198 9.73 -5.06 13.82
C PRO A 198 8.99 -6.09 12.97
N LYS A 199 9.56 -7.27 12.90
CA LYS A 199 8.95 -8.50 12.37
C LYS A 199 9.11 -9.62 13.39
N GLY A 200 8.68 -10.83 13.06
CA GLY A 200 8.78 -11.98 13.94
C GLY A 200 10.19 -12.28 14.43
N ASP A 201 11.16 -12.36 13.52
CA ASP A 201 12.54 -12.77 13.78
C ASP A 201 13.61 -11.72 13.38
N HIS A 202 13.18 -10.57 12.84
CA HIS A 202 14.06 -9.52 12.36
C HIS A 202 13.43 -8.13 12.45
N VAL A 203 14.18 -7.10 12.17
CA VAL A 203 13.67 -5.77 11.85
C VAL A 203 13.81 -5.50 10.35
N ASN A 204 12.83 -4.85 9.75
CA ASN A 204 12.94 -4.28 8.43
C ASN A 204 13.44 -2.83 8.56
N VAL A 205 14.56 -2.52 7.94
CA VAL A 205 15.15 -1.18 7.91
C VAL A 205 15.02 -0.61 6.51
N GLY A 206 14.68 0.67 6.41
CA GLY A 206 14.55 1.25 5.08
C GLY A 206 14.48 2.77 5.07
N VAL A 207 14.60 3.29 3.86
CA VAL A 207 14.55 4.71 3.54
C VAL A 207 13.75 4.90 2.26
N GLY A 208 12.93 5.94 2.22
CA GLY A 208 12.15 6.26 1.01
C GLY A 208 11.94 7.76 0.87
N GLY A 209 11.77 8.23 -0.35
CA GLY A 209 11.57 9.62 -0.66
C GLY A 209 11.18 9.82 -2.12
N TRP A 210 11.42 11.03 -2.66
CA TRP A 210 11.19 11.28 -4.08
C TRP A 210 12.03 10.38 -4.98
N GLU A 211 11.54 10.07 -6.18
CA GLU A 211 12.27 9.24 -7.15
C GLU A 211 13.68 9.78 -7.45
N SER A 212 13.86 11.10 -7.44
CA SER A 212 15.16 11.77 -7.60
C SER A 212 16.18 11.45 -6.51
N GLU A 213 15.73 10.97 -5.35
CA GLU A 213 16.60 10.54 -4.24
C GLU A 213 17.12 9.11 -4.41
N GLY A 214 16.63 8.37 -5.41
CA GLY A 214 17.02 6.97 -5.68
C GLY A 214 18.53 6.71 -5.60
N PRO A 215 19.38 7.49 -6.30
CA PRO A 215 20.84 7.30 -6.25
C PRO A 215 21.47 7.47 -4.86
N LYS A 216 20.80 8.19 -3.94
CA LYS A 216 21.31 8.50 -2.60
C LYS A 216 20.77 7.55 -1.52
N LEU A 217 19.76 6.73 -1.81
CA LEU A 217 19.08 5.93 -0.78
C LEU A 217 20.03 4.99 -0.05
N ARG A 218 21.05 4.44 -0.72
CA ARG A 218 22.03 3.57 -0.06
C ARG A 218 22.83 4.32 1.01
N ALA A 219 23.28 5.55 0.71
CA ALA A 219 23.96 6.38 1.70
C ALA A 219 23.03 6.77 2.86
N ARG A 220 21.75 7.07 2.57
CA ARG A 220 20.75 7.36 3.60
C ARG A 220 20.42 6.16 4.49
N LEU A 221 20.41 4.95 3.92
CA LEU A 221 20.23 3.73 4.70
C LEU A 221 21.42 3.50 5.64
N LYS A 222 22.64 3.74 5.18
CA LYS A 222 23.83 3.70 6.03
C LYS A 222 23.78 4.71 7.19
N GLU A 223 23.31 5.94 6.93
CA GLU A 223 23.09 6.95 7.97
C GLU A 223 22.05 6.47 9.01
N LEU A 224 20.94 5.83 8.54
CA LEU A 224 19.95 5.21 9.42
C LEU A 224 20.57 4.13 10.30
N CYS A 225 21.31 3.19 9.69
CA CYS A 225 21.94 2.09 10.42
C CYS A 225 22.89 2.64 11.50
N ALA A 226 23.74 3.61 11.16
CA ALA A 226 24.64 4.23 12.12
C ALA A 226 23.90 4.94 13.26
N ALA A 227 22.80 5.66 12.97
CA ALA A 227 22.01 6.36 13.98
C ALA A 227 21.30 5.43 14.98
N PHE A 228 21.05 4.18 14.58
CA PHE A 228 20.38 3.17 15.40
C PHE A 228 21.30 2.05 15.87
N GLU A 229 22.64 2.21 15.68
CA GLU A 229 23.65 1.21 16.08
C GLU A 229 23.41 -0.16 15.44
N ILE A 230 22.99 -0.15 14.18
CA ILE A 230 22.78 -1.34 13.35
C ILE A 230 24.01 -1.51 12.46
N ASP A 231 24.62 -2.67 12.44
CA ASP A 231 25.70 -2.97 11.50
C ASP A 231 25.16 -3.06 10.08
N GLU A 232 25.62 -2.16 9.18
CA GLU A 232 25.20 -2.14 7.78
C GLU A 232 25.51 -3.47 7.07
N SER A 233 26.58 -4.17 7.46
CA SER A 233 26.96 -5.45 6.86
C SER A 233 25.95 -6.57 7.13
N GLU A 234 25.12 -6.41 8.17
CA GLU A 234 24.06 -7.34 8.57
C GLU A 234 22.70 -7.02 7.90
N VAL A 235 22.66 -6.00 7.05
CA VAL A 235 21.44 -5.69 6.26
C VAL A 235 21.39 -6.61 5.05
N HIS A 236 20.51 -7.60 5.11
CA HIS A 236 20.31 -8.58 4.06
C HIS A 236 19.08 -8.29 3.20
N GLN A 237 19.01 -8.97 2.04
CA GLN A 237 17.88 -8.88 1.11
C GLN A 237 17.55 -7.43 0.68
N LEU A 238 18.58 -6.62 0.47
CA LEU A 238 18.43 -5.22 0.08
C LEU A 238 17.70 -5.09 -1.27
N ARG A 239 16.56 -4.38 -1.27
CA ARG A 239 15.68 -4.24 -2.45
C ARG A 239 15.11 -2.84 -2.55
N GLY A 240 15.04 -2.35 -3.79
CA GLY A 240 14.36 -1.11 -4.14
C GLY A 240 12.95 -1.33 -4.67
N HIS A 241 12.07 -0.38 -4.40
CA HIS A 241 10.72 -0.36 -4.96
C HIS A 241 10.29 1.05 -5.35
N ARG A 242 9.57 1.14 -6.46
CA ARG A 242 8.98 2.37 -6.97
C ARG A 242 7.53 2.49 -6.50
N LEU A 243 7.15 3.66 -6.00
CA LEU A 243 5.86 3.94 -5.40
C LEU A 243 5.10 4.95 -6.28
N PRO A 244 4.08 4.53 -7.04
CA PRO A 244 3.29 5.44 -7.86
C PRO A 244 2.32 6.23 -6.96
N MET A 245 2.66 7.48 -6.72
CA MET A 245 1.89 8.37 -5.85
C MET A 245 0.55 8.72 -6.49
N ARG A 246 -0.46 8.87 -5.65
CA ARG A 246 -1.82 9.21 -6.07
C ARG A 246 -1.91 10.58 -6.71
N GLY A 247 -2.75 10.69 -7.76
CA GLY A 247 -3.07 11.93 -8.44
C GLY A 247 -4.55 12.05 -8.79
N ALA A 248 -5.17 13.17 -8.43
CA ALA A 248 -6.62 13.42 -8.37
C ALA A 248 -7.39 13.27 -9.68
N THR A 249 -6.73 13.32 -10.82
CA THR A 249 -7.40 13.45 -12.12
C THR A 249 -7.52 12.14 -12.90
N ARG A 250 -7.27 11.00 -12.24
CA ARG A 250 -7.17 9.73 -12.96
C ARG A 250 -8.46 8.95 -12.96
N ARG A 251 -8.84 8.54 -14.15
CA ARG A 251 -9.91 7.58 -14.35
C ARG A 251 -9.29 6.20 -14.62
N PRO A 252 -9.20 5.31 -13.62
CA PRO A 252 -8.49 4.03 -13.75
C PRO A 252 -9.36 2.97 -14.45
N VAL A 253 -10.04 3.35 -15.51
CA VAL A 253 -10.94 2.47 -16.30
C VAL A 253 -10.85 2.76 -17.79
N GLY A 254 -10.99 1.72 -18.59
CA GLY A 254 -11.28 1.72 -20.03
C GLY A 254 -12.60 1.00 -20.30
N ASP A 255 -12.76 0.42 -21.49
CA ASP A 255 -14.01 -0.24 -21.88
C ASP A 255 -14.32 -1.45 -20.98
N ARG A 256 -13.39 -2.41 -20.90
CA ARG A 256 -13.48 -3.63 -20.09
C ARG A 256 -12.25 -3.86 -19.21
N LEU A 257 -11.43 -2.83 -19.00
CA LEU A 257 -10.24 -2.85 -18.16
C LEU A 257 -10.39 -1.84 -17.04
N LEU A 258 -10.19 -2.28 -15.80
CA LEU A 258 -10.03 -1.39 -14.65
C LEU A 258 -8.72 -1.68 -13.92
N LEU A 259 -8.20 -0.69 -13.19
CA LEU A 259 -6.93 -0.80 -12.46
C LEU A 259 -7.15 -0.65 -10.97
N VAL A 260 -6.40 -1.44 -10.18
CA VAL A 260 -6.45 -1.42 -8.71
C VAL A 260 -5.04 -1.34 -8.10
N GLY A 261 -4.93 -0.91 -6.86
CA GLY A 261 -3.67 -0.81 -6.12
C GLY A 261 -2.63 0.06 -6.84
N ASP A 262 -1.36 -0.35 -6.77
CA ASP A 262 -0.25 0.39 -7.40
C ASP A 262 -0.42 0.54 -8.92
N ALA A 263 -1.11 -0.38 -9.60
CA ALA A 263 -1.40 -0.25 -11.03
C ALA A 263 -2.33 0.93 -11.33
N ALA A 264 -3.22 1.28 -10.39
CA ALA A 264 -4.04 2.49 -10.46
C ALA A 264 -3.29 3.75 -10.02
N GLY A 265 -2.05 3.64 -9.50
CA GLY A 265 -1.25 4.78 -9.06
C GLY A 265 -1.84 5.47 -7.84
N ILE A 266 -2.16 4.73 -6.77
CA ILE A 266 -2.90 5.25 -5.60
C ILE A 266 -2.16 5.13 -4.27
N VAL A 267 -0.85 4.98 -4.29
CA VAL A 267 -0.04 5.03 -3.06
C VAL A 267 -0.25 6.37 -2.36
N ASP A 268 -0.51 6.34 -1.05
CA ASP A 268 -0.69 7.57 -0.27
C ASP A 268 0.59 8.41 -0.26
N PRO A 269 0.55 9.68 -0.70
CA PRO A 269 1.76 10.47 -0.84
C PRO A 269 2.44 10.84 0.48
N LEU A 270 1.71 10.90 1.60
CA LEU A 270 2.28 11.26 2.91
C LEU A 270 2.99 10.08 3.55
N SER A 271 2.28 8.96 3.66
CA SER A 271 2.76 7.78 4.39
C SER A 271 3.55 6.80 3.52
N GLY A 272 3.39 6.85 2.19
CA GLY A 272 3.92 5.83 1.29
C GLY A 272 3.20 4.47 1.43
N ASP A 273 2.10 4.41 2.22
CA ASP A 273 1.26 3.22 2.36
C ASP A 273 0.41 3.03 1.11
N GLY A 274 0.32 1.80 0.64
CA GLY A 274 -0.55 1.38 -0.45
C GLY A 274 -1.44 0.20 -0.08
N MET A 275 -1.33 -0.33 1.16
CA MET A 275 -2.06 -1.55 1.55
C MET A 275 -3.55 -1.27 1.75
N TYR A 276 -3.89 -0.19 2.45
CA TYR A 276 -5.28 0.24 2.60
C TYR A 276 -5.92 0.52 1.23
N GLU A 277 -5.23 1.28 0.40
CA GLU A 277 -5.67 1.63 -0.95
C GLU A 277 -5.85 0.39 -1.84
N ALA A 278 -4.94 -0.60 -1.71
CA ALA A 278 -5.03 -1.86 -2.43
C ALA A 278 -6.31 -2.64 -2.06
N PHE A 279 -6.61 -2.78 -0.78
CA PHE A 279 -7.81 -3.49 -0.32
C PHE A 279 -9.10 -2.75 -0.69
N VAL A 280 -9.12 -1.42 -0.52
CA VAL A 280 -10.30 -0.60 -0.86
C VAL A 280 -10.56 -0.61 -2.36
N SER A 281 -9.54 -0.34 -3.19
CA SER A 281 -9.73 -0.36 -4.65
C SER A 281 -10.12 -1.74 -5.16
N GLY A 282 -9.55 -2.82 -4.58
CA GLY A 282 -9.94 -4.19 -4.91
C GLY A 282 -11.40 -4.49 -4.55
N ARG A 283 -11.90 -3.96 -3.43
CA ARG A 283 -13.32 -4.07 -3.06
C ARG A 283 -14.22 -3.32 -4.04
N LEU A 284 -13.90 -2.05 -4.33
CA LEU A 284 -14.68 -1.23 -5.26
C LEU A 284 -14.70 -1.83 -6.67
N ALA A 285 -13.56 -2.40 -7.12
CA ALA A 285 -13.46 -3.07 -8.40
C ALA A 285 -14.36 -4.31 -8.48
N ALA A 286 -14.40 -5.11 -7.42
CA ALA A 286 -15.28 -6.27 -7.36
C ALA A 286 -16.75 -5.86 -7.37
N GLU A 287 -17.14 -4.86 -6.60
CA GLU A 287 -18.49 -4.31 -6.55
C GLU A 287 -18.96 -3.84 -7.95
N ALA A 288 -18.15 -2.99 -8.61
CA ALA A 288 -18.50 -2.49 -9.95
C ALA A 288 -18.54 -3.59 -11.02
N THR A 289 -17.61 -4.57 -10.94
CA THR A 289 -17.64 -5.72 -11.86
C THR A 289 -18.91 -6.55 -11.69
N LEU A 290 -19.35 -6.79 -10.45
CA LEU A 290 -20.60 -7.53 -10.19
C LEU A 290 -21.85 -6.78 -10.67
N GLU A 291 -21.88 -5.45 -10.55
CA GLU A 291 -22.97 -4.64 -11.11
C GLU A 291 -23.06 -4.78 -12.65
N LEU A 292 -21.90 -4.74 -13.32
CA LEU A 292 -21.82 -4.94 -14.77
C LEU A 292 -22.27 -6.36 -15.18
N LEU A 293 -21.75 -7.38 -14.49
CA LEU A 293 -22.09 -8.79 -14.78
C LEU A 293 -23.58 -9.10 -14.54
N ALA A 294 -24.20 -8.40 -13.60
CA ALA A 294 -25.63 -8.52 -13.33
C ALA A 294 -26.52 -7.70 -14.29
N GLY A 295 -25.93 -6.97 -15.24
CA GLY A 295 -26.64 -6.10 -16.18
C GLY A 295 -27.30 -4.87 -15.54
N ARG A 296 -26.91 -4.49 -14.30
CA ARG A 296 -27.39 -3.27 -13.64
C ARG A 296 -26.62 -2.03 -14.09
N GLU A 297 -25.40 -2.21 -14.57
CA GLU A 297 -24.57 -1.19 -15.21
C GLU A 297 -24.19 -1.65 -16.62
N THR A 298 -23.96 -0.69 -17.51
CA THR A 298 -23.59 -0.94 -18.92
C THR A 298 -22.08 -0.80 -19.16
N ASP A 299 -21.36 -0.16 -18.23
CA ASP A 299 -19.93 0.09 -18.29
C ASP A 299 -19.30 0.12 -16.90
N LEU A 300 -17.98 0.39 -16.84
CA LEU A 300 -17.20 0.49 -15.60
C LEU A 300 -17.18 1.92 -15.01
N GLY A 301 -18.06 2.82 -15.44
CA GLY A 301 -18.13 4.20 -14.97
C GLY A 301 -18.42 4.33 -13.47
N GLY A 302 -19.22 3.40 -12.92
CA GLY A 302 -19.50 3.29 -11.49
C GLY A 302 -18.23 3.12 -10.65
N TYR A 303 -17.27 2.30 -11.12
CA TYR A 303 -15.97 2.19 -10.47
C TYR A 303 -15.20 3.51 -10.45
N ALA A 304 -15.12 4.22 -11.57
CA ALA A 304 -14.40 5.50 -11.64
C ALA A 304 -14.99 6.54 -10.68
N THR A 305 -16.31 6.58 -10.55
CA THR A 305 -17.01 7.47 -9.63
C THR A 305 -16.71 7.13 -8.17
N ALA A 306 -16.92 5.87 -7.77
CA ALA A 306 -16.65 5.40 -6.42
C ALA A 306 -15.16 5.56 -6.02
N PHE A 307 -14.26 5.33 -6.97
CA PHE A 307 -12.82 5.54 -6.80
C PHE A 307 -12.50 7.02 -6.51
N ALA A 308 -13.04 7.94 -7.32
CA ALA A 308 -12.81 9.36 -7.13
C ALA A 308 -13.38 9.88 -5.80
N GLU A 309 -14.60 9.49 -5.45
CA GLU A 309 -15.25 9.85 -4.18
C GLU A 309 -14.46 9.34 -2.97
N THR A 310 -13.96 8.11 -3.05
CA THR A 310 -13.21 7.48 -1.95
C THR A 310 -11.85 8.14 -1.73
N PHE A 311 -11.11 8.45 -2.79
CA PHE A 311 -9.71 8.82 -2.66
C PHE A 311 -9.41 10.32 -2.79
N ALA A 312 -10.22 11.12 -3.51
CA ALA A 312 -9.86 12.50 -3.80
C ALA A 312 -9.75 13.41 -2.57
N ALA A 313 -10.61 13.22 -1.57
CA ALA A 313 -10.58 14.05 -0.34
C ALA A 313 -9.34 13.74 0.51
N VAL A 314 -9.01 12.45 0.68
CA VAL A 314 -7.83 12.00 1.44
C VAL A 314 -6.55 12.41 0.74
N GLU A 315 -6.51 12.30 -0.59
CA GLU A 315 -5.39 12.72 -1.41
C GLU A 315 -4.98 14.17 -1.18
N ARG A 316 -5.93 15.10 -1.25
CA ARG A 316 -5.65 16.53 -1.01
C ARG A 316 -5.05 16.78 0.38
N VAL A 317 -5.54 16.07 1.39
CA VAL A 317 -5.02 16.15 2.77
C VAL A 317 -3.58 15.62 2.83
N SER A 318 -3.34 14.46 2.25
CA SER A 318 -2.01 13.81 2.27
C SER A 318 -0.95 14.63 1.52
N TRP A 319 -1.29 15.19 0.35
CA TRP A 319 -0.36 16.04 -0.40
C TRP A 319 0.01 17.31 0.36
N ARG A 320 -0.96 18.02 0.92
CA ARG A 320 -0.68 19.23 1.71
C ARG A 320 0.15 18.93 2.95
N ALA A 321 -0.17 17.86 3.66
CA ALA A 321 0.62 17.42 4.80
C ALA A 321 2.05 17.04 4.39
N LYS A 322 2.24 16.33 3.28
CA LYS A 322 3.57 16.01 2.74
C LYS A 322 4.40 17.25 2.45
N VAL A 323 3.84 18.24 1.76
CA VAL A 323 4.52 19.51 1.48
C VAL A 323 4.88 20.24 2.77
N ALA A 324 3.98 20.25 3.76
CA ALA A 324 4.25 20.87 5.07
C ALA A 324 5.39 20.17 5.81
N PHE A 325 5.42 18.84 5.84
CA PHE A 325 6.53 18.07 6.43
C PHE A 325 7.86 18.31 5.72
N GLU A 326 7.84 18.46 4.41
CA GLU A 326 9.04 18.72 3.63
C GLU A 326 9.58 20.15 3.85
N ARG A 327 8.68 21.14 3.78
CA ARG A 327 9.06 22.56 3.87
C ARG A 327 9.35 23.02 5.29
N PHE A 328 8.63 22.49 6.28
CA PHE A 328 8.71 22.88 7.69
C PHE A 328 8.80 21.67 8.63
N PRO A 329 9.82 20.78 8.50
CA PRO A 329 9.83 19.51 9.23
C PRO A 329 9.82 19.67 10.75
N GLY A 330 10.49 20.70 11.30
CA GLY A 330 10.50 20.96 12.74
C GLY A 330 9.13 21.39 13.30
N LEU A 331 8.38 22.22 12.57
CA LEU A 331 7.02 22.62 12.95
C LEU A 331 6.03 21.47 12.78
N ALA A 332 6.13 20.76 11.64
CA ALA A 332 5.30 19.59 11.38
C ALA A 332 5.50 18.50 12.45
N PHE A 333 6.73 18.22 12.85
CA PHE A 333 7.05 17.32 13.95
C PHE A 333 6.41 17.78 15.28
N ARG A 334 6.54 19.04 15.64
CA ARG A 334 5.93 19.60 16.87
C ARG A 334 4.41 19.45 16.88
N LEU A 335 3.75 19.68 15.74
CA LEU A 335 2.32 19.51 15.59
C LEU A 335 1.91 18.04 15.64
N ALA A 336 2.63 17.16 14.94
CA ALA A 336 2.35 15.72 14.88
C ALA A 336 2.48 15.04 16.26
N THR A 337 3.37 15.55 17.13
CA THR A 337 3.64 14.96 18.46
C THR A 337 2.76 15.53 19.58
N THR A 338 1.74 16.33 19.27
CA THR A 338 0.77 16.79 20.27
C THR A 338 -0.17 15.66 20.70
N LYS A 339 -0.73 15.73 21.92
CA LYS A 339 -1.73 14.76 22.41
C LYS A 339 -2.97 14.68 21.50
N ILE A 340 -3.36 15.80 20.89
CA ILE A 340 -4.51 15.86 19.96
C ILE A 340 -4.16 15.09 18.69
N SER A 341 -2.99 15.36 18.09
CA SER A 341 -2.55 14.65 16.88
C SER A 341 -2.37 13.15 17.12
N TRP A 342 -1.86 12.77 18.27
CA TRP A 342 -1.73 11.37 18.64
C TRP A 342 -3.08 10.65 18.72
N ARG A 343 -4.09 11.27 19.35
CA ARG A 343 -5.46 10.71 19.39
C ARG A 343 -6.07 10.60 18.00
N LEU A 344 -5.88 11.64 17.17
CA LEU A 344 -6.37 11.62 15.79
C LEU A 344 -5.65 10.53 14.97
N PHE A 345 -4.34 10.42 15.09
CA PHE A 345 -3.57 9.36 14.42
C PHE A 345 -4.10 7.97 14.78
N GLN A 346 -4.31 7.69 16.07
CA GLN A 346 -4.89 6.41 16.51
C GLN A 346 -6.25 6.15 15.87
N ALA A 347 -7.16 7.16 15.88
CA ALA A 347 -8.50 7.02 15.30
C ALA A 347 -8.45 6.75 13.78
N VAL A 348 -7.57 7.45 13.04
CA VAL A 348 -7.39 7.26 11.60
C VAL A 348 -6.80 5.88 11.28
N VAL A 349 -5.77 5.46 12.01
CA VAL A 349 -5.11 4.16 11.80
C VAL A 349 -6.02 2.98 12.14
N ARG A 350 -6.91 3.16 13.12
CA ARG A 350 -7.95 2.17 13.44
C ARG A 350 -9.11 2.17 12.46
N GLY A 351 -9.31 3.26 11.72
CA GLY A 351 -10.45 3.44 10.82
C GLY A 351 -11.72 3.93 11.52
N ASP A 352 -11.58 4.53 12.71
CA ASP A 352 -12.69 5.12 13.46
C ASP A 352 -13.00 6.53 12.94
N GLU A 353 -12.01 7.20 12.36
CA GLU A 353 -12.15 8.52 11.72
C GLU A 353 -11.41 8.53 10.37
N SER A 354 -11.86 9.40 9.45
CA SER A 354 -11.12 9.73 8.23
C SER A 354 -10.37 11.04 8.40
N ALA A 355 -9.15 11.12 7.91
CA ALA A 355 -8.37 12.36 7.91
C ALA A 355 -9.07 13.52 7.18
N SER A 356 -9.90 13.22 6.18
CA SER A 356 -10.65 14.21 5.41
C SER A 356 -11.94 14.70 6.10
N SER A 357 -12.51 13.92 7.01
CA SER A 357 -13.80 14.22 7.67
C SER A 357 -13.65 14.80 9.07
N THR A 358 -12.43 14.90 9.61
CA THR A 358 -12.19 15.36 10.98
C THR A 358 -12.52 16.85 11.14
N LYS A 359 -13.55 17.15 11.96
CA LYS A 359 -14.07 18.49 12.25
C LYS A 359 -13.66 18.99 13.65
N GLY A 360 -13.85 20.30 13.91
CA GLY A 360 -13.66 20.91 15.23
C GLY A 360 -12.21 20.99 15.69
N LEU A 361 -11.98 21.05 17.00
CA LEU A 361 -10.66 21.18 17.62
C LEU A 361 -9.74 19.96 17.36
N ARG A 362 -10.30 18.76 17.20
CA ARG A 362 -9.53 17.55 16.91
C ARG A 362 -8.79 17.63 15.57
N GLY A 363 -9.40 18.27 14.58
CA GLY A 363 -8.77 18.48 13.26
C GLY A 363 -7.85 19.71 13.19
N ALA A 364 -7.70 20.52 14.25
CA ALA A 364 -6.90 21.73 14.22
C ALA A 364 -5.43 21.51 13.81
N PRO A 365 -4.67 20.54 14.37
CA PRO A 365 -3.29 20.32 13.94
C PRO A 365 -3.18 19.94 12.47
N LEU A 366 -4.11 19.13 11.97
CA LEU A 366 -4.14 18.72 10.57
C LEU A 366 -4.45 19.90 9.64
N ARG A 367 -5.40 20.77 10.02
CA ARG A 367 -5.69 21.99 9.24
C ARG A 367 -4.52 22.96 9.20
N VAL A 368 -3.78 23.10 10.31
CA VAL A 368 -2.55 23.91 10.32
C VAL A 368 -1.50 23.30 9.38
N LEU A 369 -1.28 22.00 9.43
CA LEU A 369 -0.37 21.32 8.49
C LEU A 369 -0.80 21.50 7.04
N GLN A 370 -2.10 21.40 6.76
CA GLN A 370 -2.66 21.62 5.42
C GLN A 370 -2.48 23.07 4.95
N ALA A 371 -2.64 24.04 5.84
CA ALA A 371 -2.44 25.46 5.51
C ALA A 371 -0.97 25.80 5.23
N LEU A 372 -0.01 25.08 5.85
CA LEU A 372 1.42 25.24 5.59
C LEU A 372 1.88 24.58 4.27
N GLY A 373 1.08 23.68 3.71
CA GLY A 373 1.35 22.96 2.47
C GLY A 373 0.72 23.57 1.22
N VAL A 374 0.26 24.83 1.29
CA VAL A 374 -0.33 25.60 0.17
C VAL A 374 0.74 26.28 -0.66
#